data_84bab776ddc6ae7428042c5438f02467
#
_entry.id   84bab776ddc6ae7428042c5438f02467
#
_cell.length_a   1.000
_cell.length_b   1.000
_cell.length_c   1.000
_cell.angle_alpha   90.00
_cell.angle_beta   90.00
_cell.angle_gamma   90.00
#
_symmetry.space_group_name_H-M   'P 1'
#
loop_
_entity.id
_entity.type
_entity.pdbx_description
1 polymer ?
#
loop_
_entity_poly.entity_id
_entity_poly.type
_entity_poly.pdbx_seq_one_letter_code
_entity_poly.pdbx_strand_id
1 'polypeptide(L)'
;MINGVHTLIYSSDPDATRQFFQDAMHLSSVDAGRGWLIFALPPSELAVHPTDGEKNSDIYLMCDDLHRTLDDLALHDVTVTQPITEQRWGKVTTIRIPGDVQLGLYQPYHPTALAIAAEQSARYVGGEQ
;
A
#
# COMPACT_ATOMS: atom_id res chain seq x y z
N MET A 1 4.57 -14.34 4.26
CA MET A 1 4.38 -14.34 2.78
C MET A 1 3.95 -12.96 2.32
N ILE A 2 4.50 -12.50 1.22
CA ILE A 2 4.08 -11.24 0.61
C ILE A 2 2.73 -11.47 -0.05
N ASN A 3 1.75 -10.59 0.22
CA ASN A 3 0.37 -10.80 -0.21
C ASN A 3 -0.22 -9.59 -0.96
N GLY A 4 0.57 -8.56 -1.22
CA GLY A 4 0.06 -7.42 -1.96
C GLY A 4 1.06 -6.29 -2.07
N VAL A 5 0.63 -5.19 -2.67
CA VAL A 5 1.42 -3.97 -2.84
C VAL A 5 0.58 -2.79 -2.36
N HIS A 6 1.20 -1.91 -1.60
CA HIS A 6 0.57 -0.69 -1.11
C HIS A 6 1.34 0.51 -1.66
N THR A 7 0.67 1.33 -2.46
CA THR A 7 1.25 2.50 -3.13
C THR A 7 0.83 3.76 -2.39
N LEU A 8 1.75 4.68 -2.17
CA LEU A 8 1.48 5.97 -1.53
C LEU A 8 1.71 7.10 -2.52
N ILE A 9 0.78 8.05 -2.54
CA ILE A 9 0.91 9.32 -3.23
C ILE A 9 0.88 10.42 -2.18
N TYR A 10 1.84 11.32 -2.23
CA TYR A 10 1.92 12.44 -1.29
C TYR A 10 1.29 13.67 -1.94
N SER A 11 0.37 14.31 -1.21
CA SER A 11 -0.41 15.43 -1.73
C SER A 11 -0.44 16.58 -0.73
N SER A 12 -0.41 17.79 -1.24
CA SER A 12 -0.59 18.99 -0.43
C SER A 12 -2.06 19.22 -0.04
N ASP A 13 -2.98 18.54 -0.73
CA ASP A 13 -4.41 18.58 -0.42
C ASP A 13 -4.97 17.15 -0.55
N PRO A 14 -4.73 16.31 0.48
CA PRO A 14 -5.11 14.91 0.37
C PRO A 14 -6.61 14.68 0.22
N ASP A 15 -7.44 15.53 0.83
CA ASP A 15 -8.89 15.37 0.69
C ASP A 15 -9.34 15.57 -0.75
N ALA A 16 -8.82 16.59 -1.43
CA ALA A 16 -9.14 16.83 -2.82
C ALA A 16 -8.65 15.67 -3.72
N THR A 17 -7.46 15.14 -3.44
CA THR A 17 -6.92 14.02 -4.19
C THR A 17 -7.76 12.76 -3.99
N ARG A 18 -8.16 12.48 -2.73
CA ARG A 18 -9.02 11.33 -2.44
C ARG A 18 -10.36 11.45 -3.17
N GLN A 19 -10.94 12.65 -3.13
CA GLN A 19 -12.22 12.89 -3.81
C GLN A 19 -12.11 12.69 -5.32
N PHE A 20 -10.98 13.09 -5.89
CA PHE A 20 -10.72 12.86 -7.31
C PHE A 20 -10.72 11.37 -7.65
N PHE A 21 -10.04 10.55 -6.86
CA PHE A 21 -10.02 9.11 -7.10
C PHE A 21 -11.39 8.48 -6.92
N GLN A 22 -12.17 9.00 -5.98
CA GLN A 22 -13.52 8.49 -5.74
C GLN A 22 -14.48 8.90 -6.85
N ASP A 23 -14.51 10.18 -7.22
CA ASP A 23 -15.53 10.75 -8.08
C ASP A 23 -15.18 10.68 -9.55
N ALA A 24 -13.93 10.91 -9.90
CA ALA A 24 -13.50 10.94 -11.30
C ALA A 24 -13.06 9.57 -11.79
N MET A 25 -12.36 8.80 -10.96
CA MET A 25 -11.86 7.49 -11.34
C MET A 25 -12.73 6.33 -10.83
N HIS A 26 -13.73 6.64 -10.02
CA HIS A 26 -14.72 5.68 -9.52
C HIS A 26 -14.10 4.48 -8.79
N LEU A 27 -13.00 4.71 -8.06
CA LEU A 27 -12.37 3.67 -7.30
C LEU A 27 -13.13 3.43 -6.00
N SER A 28 -13.36 2.17 -5.69
CA SER A 28 -13.90 1.77 -4.39
C SER A 28 -12.84 1.88 -3.31
N SER A 29 -13.26 2.09 -2.07
CA SER A 29 -12.33 2.31 -0.98
C SER A 29 -12.83 1.69 0.32
N VAL A 30 -11.90 1.55 1.27
CA VAL A 30 -12.22 1.31 2.67
C VAL A 30 -11.77 2.53 3.46
N ASP A 31 -12.45 2.81 4.58
CA ASP A 31 -12.09 3.91 5.48
C ASP A 31 -11.22 3.34 6.61
N ALA A 32 -9.96 3.74 6.63
CA ALA A 32 -9.00 3.31 7.66
C ALA A 32 -9.13 4.16 8.93
N GLY A 33 -10.11 5.06 8.98
CA GLY A 33 -10.41 5.91 10.11
C GLY A 33 -10.45 7.39 9.72
N ARG A 34 -11.48 8.09 10.17
CA ARG A 34 -11.63 9.55 10.04
C ARG A 34 -11.52 10.07 8.60
N GLY A 35 -12.08 9.32 7.64
CA GLY A 35 -12.05 9.74 6.25
C GLY A 35 -10.74 9.43 5.53
N TRP A 36 -9.85 8.66 6.15
CA TRP A 36 -8.60 8.24 5.53
C TRP A 36 -8.89 7.06 4.61
N LEU A 37 -9.24 7.37 3.38
CA LEU A 37 -9.64 6.36 2.40
C LEU A 37 -8.43 5.65 1.82
N ILE A 38 -8.54 4.33 1.70
CA ILE A 38 -7.57 3.50 0.99
C ILE A 38 -8.29 2.85 -0.18
N PHE A 39 -7.82 3.14 -1.38
CA PHE A 39 -8.50 2.76 -2.61
C PHE A 39 -8.07 1.40 -3.10
N ALA A 40 -9.03 0.66 -3.65
CA ALA A 40 -8.76 -0.62 -4.29
C ALA A 40 -8.18 -0.39 -5.68
N LEU A 41 -7.06 -1.01 -5.95
CA LEU A 41 -6.46 -1.07 -7.28
C LEU A 41 -6.33 -2.55 -7.66
N PRO A 42 -6.36 -2.89 -8.95
CA PRO A 42 -6.27 -4.30 -9.35
C PRO A 42 -4.81 -4.74 -9.53
N PRO A 43 -4.30 -5.72 -8.81
CA PRO A 43 -4.68 -6.23 -7.50
C PRO A 43 -3.83 -5.59 -6.40
N SER A 44 -4.09 -4.34 -6.08
CA SER A 44 -3.33 -3.55 -5.13
C SER A 44 -4.24 -2.54 -4.46
N GLU A 45 -3.67 -1.65 -3.64
CA GLU A 45 -4.42 -0.56 -3.03
C GLU A 45 -3.61 0.73 -3.13
N LEU A 46 -4.30 1.86 -3.08
CA LEU A 46 -3.72 3.19 -3.17
C LEU A 46 -4.16 4.01 -1.97
N ALA A 47 -3.20 4.65 -1.31
CA ALA A 47 -3.47 5.58 -0.23
C ALA A 47 -2.87 6.94 -0.55
N VAL A 48 -3.40 7.99 0.07
CA VAL A 48 -2.93 9.36 -0.13
C VAL A 48 -2.55 9.93 1.22
N HIS A 49 -1.30 10.36 1.34
CA HIS A 49 -0.78 10.96 2.56
C HIS A 49 -0.58 12.45 2.37
N PRO A 50 -0.77 13.26 3.44
CA PRO A 50 -0.52 14.69 3.34
C PRO A 50 0.97 14.98 3.23
N THR A 51 1.29 16.04 2.53
CA THR A 51 2.65 16.59 2.49
C THR A 51 2.61 18.07 2.14
N ASP A 52 3.53 18.82 2.70
CA ASP A 52 3.83 20.19 2.28
C ASP A 52 5.21 20.28 1.64
N GLY A 53 5.87 19.13 1.45
CA GLY A 53 7.16 19.01 0.78
C GLY A 53 7.03 18.54 -0.66
N GLU A 54 7.99 17.74 -1.09
CA GLU A 54 7.97 17.18 -2.44
C GLU A 54 6.81 16.20 -2.61
N LYS A 55 6.28 16.20 -3.81
CA LYS A 55 5.19 15.31 -4.19
C LYS A 55 5.78 14.12 -4.93
N ASN A 56 5.70 12.94 -4.33
CA ASN A 56 6.25 11.72 -4.90
C ASN A 56 5.35 10.53 -4.58
N SER A 57 5.80 9.37 -4.94
CA SER A 57 5.09 8.13 -4.65
C SER A 57 6.05 7.08 -4.12
N ASP A 58 5.55 6.20 -3.28
CA ASP A 58 6.32 5.10 -2.71
C ASP A 58 5.62 3.78 -2.97
N ILE A 59 6.41 2.73 -3.13
CA ILE A 59 5.91 1.37 -3.31
C ILE A 59 6.31 0.54 -2.10
N TYR A 60 5.32 -0.13 -1.52
CA TYR A 60 5.52 -1.07 -0.41
C TYR A 60 4.98 -2.42 -0.81
N LEU A 61 5.74 -3.47 -0.54
CA LEU A 61 5.21 -4.82 -0.61
C LEU A 61 4.50 -5.12 0.70
N MET A 62 3.30 -5.66 0.61
CA MET A 62 2.51 -5.96 1.80
C MET A 62 2.76 -7.40 2.24
N CYS A 63 2.75 -7.62 3.54
CA CYS A 63 2.89 -8.95 4.12
C CYS A 63 1.95 -9.10 5.32
N ASP A 64 1.65 -10.34 5.64
CA ASP A 64 0.79 -10.68 6.77
C ASP A 64 1.55 -10.74 8.09
N ASP A 65 2.86 -10.98 8.04
CA ASP A 65 3.72 -11.06 9.23
C ASP A 65 5.12 -10.55 8.85
N LEU A 66 5.40 -9.30 9.23
CA LEU A 66 6.63 -8.62 8.82
C LEU A 66 7.87 -9.32 9.38
N HIS A 67 7.85 -9.71 10.66
CA HIS A 67 9.00 -10.35 11.28
C HIS A 67 9.33 -11.66 10.59
N ARG A 68 8.32 -12.47 10.34
CA ARG A 68 8.50 -13.76 9.66
C ARG A 68 8.98 -13.57 8.23
N THR A 69 8.45 -12.57 7.53
CA THR A 69 8.87 -12.27 6.17
C THR A 69 10.35 -11.89 6.15
N LEU A 70 10.80 -11.07 7.10
CA LEU A 70 12.21 -10.68 7.18
C LEU A 70 13.10 -11.89 7.50
N ASP A 71 12.67 -12.78 8.37
CA ASP A 71 13.42 -14.01 8.67
C ASP A 71 13.60 -14.87 7.41
N ASP A 72 12.53 -15.03 6.63
CA ASP A 72 12.59 -15.78 5.39
C ASP A 72 13.52 -15.12 4.37
N LEU A 73 13.43 -13.80 4.24
CA LEU A 73 14.25 -13.05 3.28
C LEU A 73 15.72 -12.97 3.68
N ALA A 74 16.04 -13.12 4.96
CA ALA A 74 17.43 -13.05 5.44
C ALA A 74 18.32 -14.11 4.79
N LEU A 75 17.74 -15.16 4.23
CA LEU A 75 18.47 -16.22 3.55
C LEU A 75 18.80 -15.86 2.08
N HIS A 76 18.37 -14.70 1.59
CA HIS A 76 18.41 -14.33 0.18
C HIS A 76 19.14 -13.02 -0.10
N ASP A 77 20.19 -12.73 0.67
CA ASP A 77 21.02 -11.53 0.47
C ASP A 77 20.19 -10.23 0.53
N VAL A 78 19.37 -10.14 1.56
CA VAL A 78 18.53 -8.97 1.82
C VAL A 78 19.06 -8.28 3.07
N THR A 79 19.21 -6.96 3.01
CA THR A 79 19.65 -6.13 4.13
C THR A 79 18.50 -5.24 4.58
N VAL A 80 18.19 -5.29 5.88
CA VAL A 80 17.24 -4.34 6.47
C VAL A 80 17.95 -3.00 6.63
N THR A 81 17.46 -1.96 5.95
CA THR A 81 18.13 -0.66 5.91
C THR A 81 17.61 0.32 6.96
N GLN A 82 16.44 0.02 7.55
CA GLN A 82 15.88 0.80 8.64
C GLN A 82 15.26 -0.16 9.65
N PRO A 83 15.31 0.19 10.96
CA PRO A 83 14.63 -0.65 11.95
C PRO A 83 13.12 -0.64 11.70
N ILE A 84 12.47 -1.73 12.11
CA ILE A 84 11.01 -1.81 12.05
C ILE A 84 10.44 -0.69 12.91
N THR A 85 9.57 0.13 12.31
CA THR A 85 8.81 1.13 13.05
C THR A 85 7.37 0.69 13.15
N GLU A 86 6.77 0.94 14.32
CA GLU A 86 5.37 0.65 14.54
C GLU A 86 4.59 1.95 14.50
N GLN A 87 3.67 2.03 13.56
CA GLN A 87 2.80 3.17 13.38
C GLN A 87 1.38 2.76 13.74
N ARG A 88 0.49 3.74 13.85
CA ARG A 88 -0.92 3.46 14.10
C ARG A 88 -1.51 2.56 13.03
N TRP A 89 -1.05 2.69 11.80
CA TRP A 89 -1.60 2.02 10.62
C TRP A 89 -0.87 0.71 10.26
N GLY A 90 0.23 0.40 10.92
CA GLY A 90 0.94 -0.86 10.66
C GLY A 90 2.39 -0.82 11.06
N LYS A 91 3.08 -1.92 10.79
CA LYS A 91 4.53 -2.03 10.93
C LYS A 91 5.18 -1.85 9.58
N VAL A 92 6.27 -1.09 9.52
CA VAL A 92 6.96 -0.81 8.27
C VAL A 92 8.45 -0.84 8.47
N THR A 93 9.15 -1.29 7.42
CA THR A 93 10.60 -1.22 7.33
C THR A 93 10.99 -1.05 5.87
N THR A 94 12.26 -0.84 5.62
CA THR A 94 12.81 -0.85 4.28
C THR A 94 13.94 -1.86 4.20
N ILE A 95 14.06 -2.48 3.03
CA ILE A 95 15.09 -3.47 2.76
C ILE A 95 15.84 -3.07 1.49
N ARG A 96 17.07 -3.54 1.40
CA ARG A 96 17.85 -3.49 0.17
C ARG A 96 17.97 -4.91 -0.36
N ILE A 97 17.61 -5.08 -1.62
CA ILE A 97 17.66 -6.36 -2.30
C ILE A 97 18.80 -6.35 -3.31
N PRO A 98 19.16 -7.51 -3.89
CA PRO A 98 20.23 -7.55 -4.91
C PRO A 98 19.99 -6.55 -6.03
N GLY A 99 21.07 -5.91 -6.51
CA GLY A 99 20.99 -4.82 -7.47
C GLY A 99 20.91 -3.46 -6.81
N ASP A 100 21.10 -3.40 -5.48
CA ASP A 100 21.09 -2.15 -4.69
C ASP A 100 19.73 -1.43 -4.77
N VAL A 101 18.64 -2.18 -4.85
CA VAL A 101 17.29 -1.64 -4.92
C VAL A 101 16.68 -1.62 -3.53
N GLN A 102 16.10 -0.48 -3.15
CA GLN A 102 15.39 -0.35 -1.88
C GLN A 102 13.88 -0.54 -2.09
N LEU A 103 13.26 -1.30 -1.20
CA LEU A 103 11.83 -1.52 -1.19
C LEU A 103 11.30 -1.36 0.23
N GLY A 104 10.07 -0.85 0.35
CA GLY A 104 9.34 -0.88 1.60
C GLY A 104 8.67 -2.21 1.82
N LEU A 105 8.61 -2.64 3.08
CA LEU A 105 7.79 -3.78 3.51
C LEU A 105 6.81 -3.30 4.57
N TYR A 106 5.57 -3.77 4.47
CA TYR A 106 4.48 -3.20 5.22
C TYR A 106 3.53 -4.29 5.70
N GLN A 107 3.32 -4.35 7.01
CA GLN A 107 2.28 -5.19 7.62
C GLN A 107 1.15 -4.29 8.11
N PRO A 108 0.02 -4.23 7.40
CA PRO A 108 -1.05 -3.29 7.77
C PRO A 108 -1.82 -3.72 9.01
N TYR A 109 -2.27 -2.72 9.80
CA TYR A 109 -3.25 -2.90 10.87
C TYR A 109 -4.65 -2.45 10.43
N HIS A 110 -4.73 -1.70 9.32
CA HIS A 110 -5.99 -1.21 8.81
C HIS A 110 -6.68 -2.28 7.97
N PRO A 111 -8.00 -2.15 7.71
CA PRO A 111 -8.65 -3.00 6.72
C PRO A 111 -8.00 -2.80 5.35
N THR A 112 -7.80 -3.87 4.62
CA THR A 112 -7.21 -3.77 3.28
C THR A 112 -8.27 -3.71 2.21
N ALA A 113 -7.93 -3.10 1.08
CA ALA A 113 -8.82 -3.00 -0.06
C ALA A 113 -8.61 -4.11 -1.09
N LEU A 114 -7.77 -5.11 -0.77
CA LEU A 114 -7.40 -6.15 -1.74
C LEU A 114 -8.59 -7.01 -2.16
N ALA A 115 -9.50 -7.32 -1.22
CA ALA A 115 -10.69 -8.08 -1.55
C ALA A 115 -11.62 -7.29 -2.48
N ILE A 116 -11.72 -5.98 -2.25
CA ILE A 116 -12.51 -5.10 -3.12
C ILE A 116 -11.88 -5.02 -4.51
N ALA A 117 -10.55 -4.96 -4.59
CA ALA A 117 -9.85 -4.95 -5.86
C ALA A 117 -10.15 -6.20 -6.68
N ALA A 118 -10.17 -7.38 -6.03
CA ALA A 118 -10.51 -8.62 -6.69
C ALA A 118 -11.95 -8.61 -7.20
N GLU A 119 -12.88 -8.10 -6.40
CA GLU A 119 -14.29 -7.98 -6.79
C GLU A 119 -14.46 -7.02 -7.97
N GLN A 120 -13.75 -5.89 -7.96
CA GLN A 120 -13.82 -4.93 -9.05
C GLN A 120 -13.31 -5.54 -10.35
N SER A 121 -12.20 -6.26 -10.31
CA SER A 121 -11.66 -6.94 -11.48
C SER A 121 -12.67 -7.94 -12.05
N ALA A 122 -13.29 -8.74 -11.20
CA ALA A 122 -14.28 -9.72 -11.62
C ALA A 122 -15.49 -9.04 -12.26
N ARG A 123 -15.97 -7.95 -11.66
CA ARG A 123 -17.12 -7.20 -12.20
C ARG A 123 -16.80 -6.57 -13.54
N TYR A 124 -15.58 -6.02 -13.68
CA TYR A 124 -15.16 -5.38 -14.91
C TYR A 124 -15.16 -6.39 -16.07
N VAL A 125 -14.58 -7.55 -15.85
CA VAL A 125 -14.55 -8.60 -16.86
C VAL A 125 -15.98 -9.08 -17.18
N GLY A 126 -16.83 -9.25 -16.17
CA GLY A 126 -18.21 -9.63 -16.36
C GLY A 126 -19.02 -8.54 -17.06
N GLY A 127 -18.74 -7.27 -16.74
CA GLY A 127 -19.48 -6.13 -17.28
C GLY A 127 -19.27 -5.90 -18.78
N GLU A 128 -18.23 -6.46 -19.35
CA GLU A 128 -17.94 -6.34 -20.78
C GLU A 128 -18.80 -7.30 -21.62
N GLN A 129 -19.49 -8.17 -20.98
CA GLN A 129 -20.32 -9.15 -21.65
C GLN A 129 -21.76 -8.66 -21.78
#